data_f8c3c8098470cfc50d1efdf2e4290337
#
_entry.id   f8c3c8098470cfc50d1efdf2e4290337
#
_cell.length_a   1.000
_cell.length_b   1.000
_cell.length_c   1.000
_cell.angle_alpha   90.00
_cell.angle_beta   90.00
_cell.angle_gamma   90.00
#
_symmetry.space_group_name_H-M   'P 1'
#
loop_
_entity.id
_entity.type
_entity.pdbx_description
1 polymer ?
#
loop_
_entity_poly.entity_id
_entity_poly.type
_entity_poly.pdbx_seq_one_letter_code
_entity_poly.pdbx_strand_id
1 'polypeptide(L)'
;MKKFLKSFVFAAKGIKSVISSETNMKVHTGISVFVIIMGLVFHISTVEWLACILCIGLVFTVEIFNTSIETLVDLVSPQKHHLAGKTKDIAAGAVLVAAIMSVAVGIIIFLPKVIHLIF
;
A
#
# COMPACT_ATOMS: atom_id res chain seq x y z
N MET A 1 -20.65 22.38 5.31
CA MET A 1 -20.94 21.00 5.72
C MET A 1 -21.14 20.06 4.55
N LYS A 2 -22.01 20.39 3.59
CA LYS A 2 -22.20 19.56 2.39
C LYS A 2 -20.93 19.35 1.56
N LYS A 3 -20.10 20.38 1.38
CA LYS A 3 -18.83 20.27 0.65
C LYS A 3 -17.83 19.37 1.38
N PHE A 4 -17.79 19.43 2.69
CA PHE A 4 -16.93 18.60 3.52
C PHE A 4 -17.34 17.11 3.41
N LEU A 5 -18.62 16.81 3.52
CA LEU A 5 -19.14 15.44 3.38
C LEU A 5 -18.91 14.90 1.97
N LYS A 6 -19.07 15.74 0.93
CA LYS A 6 -18.79 15.33 -0.46
C LYS A 6 -17.32 14.97 -0.67
N SER A 7 -16.39 15.60 0.06
CA SER A 7 -14.97 15.27 -0.02
C SER A 7 -14.72 13.81 0.35
N PHE A 8 -15.41 13.30 1.37
CA PHE A 8 -15.31 11.87 1.74
C PHE A 8 -15.86 10.96 0.66
N VAL A 9 -16.94 11.35 0.00
CA VAL A 9 -17.52 10.58 -1.11
C VAL A 9 -16.54 10.48 -2.26
N PHE A 10 -15.91 11.58 -2.64
CA PHE A 10 -14.91 11.60 -3.71
C PHE A 10 -13.67 10.79 -3.33
N ALA A 11 -13.21 10.91 -2.09
CA ALA A 11 -12.08 10.13 -1.59
C ALA A 11 -12.39 8.64 -1.63
N ALA A 12 -13.57 8.24 -1.20
CA ALA A 12 -14.01 6.84 -1.24
C ALA A 12 -14.06 6.30 -2.67
N LYS A 13 -14.54 7.10 -3.62
CA LYS A 13 -14.55 6.72 -5.04
C LYS A 13 -13.14 6.53 -5.58
N GLY A 14 -12.21 7.41 -5.22
CA GLY A 14 -10.81 7.29 -5.61
C GLY A 14 -10.16 6.02 -5.08
N ILE A 15 -10.33 5.73 -3.80
CA ILE A 15 -9.82 4.51 -3.17
C ILE A 15 -10.40 3.27 -3.84
N LYS A 16 -11.73 3.24 -4.03
CA LYS A 16 -12.40 2.13 -4.70
C LYS A 16 -11.88 1.91 -6.12
N SER A 17 -11.66 2.99 -6.85
CA SER A 17 -11.12 2.93 -8.21
C SER A 17 -9.76 2.23 -8.24
N VAL A 18 -8.87 2.59 -7.34
CA VAL A 18 -7.52 2.01 -7.28
C VAL A 18 -7.58 0.55 -6.86
N ILE A 19 -8.35 0.21 -5.84
CA ILE A 19 -8.49 -1.17 -5.35
C ILE A 19 -9.07 -2.08 -6.44
N SER A 20 -10.05 -1.60 -7.20
CA SER A 20 -10.73 -2.42 -8.21
C SER A 20 -9.95 -2.57 -9.51
N SER A 21 -9.12 -1.59 -9.89
CA SER A 21 -8.45 -1.57 -11.20
C SER A 21 -6.97 -1.95 -11.14
N GLU A 22 -6.28 -1.67 -10.05
CA GLU A 22 -4.83 -1.85 -9.96
C GLU A 22 -4.48 -3.23 -9.39
N THR A 23 -3.74 -4.02 -10.19
CA THR A 23 -3.28 -5.35 -9.77
C THR A 23 -2.40 -5.26 -8.53
N ASN A 24 -1.48 -4.30 -8.47
CA ASN A 24 -0.61 -4.12 -7.31
C ASN A 24 -1.41 -3.84 -6.04
N MET A 25 -2.46 -3.04 -6.13
CA MET A 25 -3.32 -2.75 -4.98
C MET A 25 -4.06 -3.99 -4.50
N LYS A 26 -4.50 -4.84 -5.41
CA LYS A 26 -5.13 -6.12 -5.06
C LYS A 26 -4.16 -7.03 -4.31
N VAL A 27 -2.91 -7.10 -4.75
CA VAL A 27 -1.84 -7.85 -4.07
C VAL A 27 -1.59 -7.27 -2.68
N HIS A 28 -1.45 -5.96 -2.56
CA HIS A 28 -1.25 -5.30 -1.26
C HIS A 28 -2.42 -5.54 -0.31
N THR A 29 -3.64 -5.53 -0.82
CA THR A 29 -4.84 -5.83 -0.02
C THR A 29 -4.81 -7.27 0.49
N GLY A 30 -4.47 -8.23 -0.37
CA GLY A 30 -4.35 -9.63 0.02
C GLY A 30 -3.29 -9.86 1.08
N ILE A 31 -2.11 -9.27 0.89
CA ILE A 31 -1.01 -9.35 1.88
C ILE A 31 -1.44 -8.72 3.19
N SER A 32 -2.12 -7.58 3.16
CA SER A 32 -2.59 -6.89 4.37
C SER A 32 -3.58 -7.75 5.17
N VAL A 33 -4.52 -8.39 4.48
CA VAL A 33 -5.47 -9.31 5.12
C VAL A 33 -4.73 -10.47 5.77
N PHE A 34 -3.75 -11.05 5.06
CA PHE A 34 -2.92 -12.13 5.60
C PHE A 34 -2.16 -11.69 6.86
N VAL A 35 -1.56 -10.51 6.84
CA VAL A 35 -0.83 -9.95 8.00
C VAL A 35 -1.77 -9.76 9.20
N ILE A 36 -2.97 -9.25 8.97
CA ILE A 36 -3.96 -9.07 10.03
C ILE A 36 -4.32 -10.42 10.64
N ILE A 37 -4.58 -11.43 9.81
CA ILE A 37 -4.89 -12.79 10.28
C ILE A 37 -3.73 -13.33 11.11
N MET A 38 -2.50 -13.21 10.63
CA MET A 38 -1.31 -13.67 11.35
C MET A 38 -1.13 -12.93 12.68
N GLY A 39 -1.42 -11.64 12.71
CA GLY A 39 -1.38 -10.86 13.95
C GLY A 39 -2.37 -11.36 14.99
N LEU A 40 -3.56 -11.73 14.55
CA LEU A 40 -4.58 -12.32 15.43
C LEU A 40 -4.18 -13.70 15.92
N VAL A 41 -3.66 -14.54 15.02
CA VAL A 41 -3.23 -15.91 15.35
C VAL A 41 -2.08 -15.91 16.36
N PHE A 42 -1.08 -15.05 16.18
CA PHE A 42 0.09 -14.98 17.04
C PHE A 42 -0.07 -14.06 18.25
N HIS A 43 -1.24 -13.43 18.41
CA HIS A 43 -1.51 -12.51 19.53
C HIS A 43 -0.41 -11.46 19.69
N ILE A 44 -0.10 -10.76 18.59
CA ILE A 44 0.97 -9.77 18.60
C ILE A 44 0.66 -8.61 19.56
N SER A 45 1.71 -7.95 20.05
CA SER A 45 1.59 -6.84 21.00
C SER A 45 0.98 -5.59 20.38
N THR A 46 0.56 -4.66 21.23
CA THR A 46 0.04 -3.36 20.77
C THR A 46 1.05 -2.61 19.90
N VAL A 47 2.34 -2.61 20.29
CA VAL A 47 3.39 -1.96 19.51
C VAL A 47 3.56 -2.65 18.15
N GLU A 48 3.51 -3.97 18.11
CA GLU A 48 3.58 -4.73 16.87
C GLU A 48 2.38 -4.44 15.96
N TRP A 49 1.17 -4.31 16.53
CA TRP A 49 0.00 -3.90 15.77
C TRP A 49 0.15 -2.49 15.19
N LEU A 50 0.68 -1.55 15.98
CA LEU A 50 0.94 -0.19 15.48
C LEU A 50 1.90 -0.21 14.28
N ALA A 51 2.97 -1.00 14.37
CA ALA A 51 3.91 -1.14 13.28
C ALA A 51 3.25 -1.71 12.02
N CYS A 52 2.44 -2.75 12.16
CA CYS A 52 1.72 -3.36 11.03
C CYS A 52 0.74 -2.38 10.39
N ILE A 53 -0.05 -1.67 11.19
CA ILE A 53 -1.03 -0.69 10.69
C ILE A 53 -0.33 0.43 9.93
N LEU A 54 0.77 0.95 10.47
CA LEU A 54 1.52 2.01 9.80
C LEU A 54 2.12 1.54 8.48
N CYS A 55 2.65 0.31 8.43
CA CYS A 55 3.17 -0.26 7.19
C CYS A 55 2.08 -0.45 6.13
N ILE A 56 0.95 -1.02 6.52
CA ILE A 56 -0.20 -1.22 5.62
C ILE A 56 -0.68 0.13 5.08
N GLY A 57 -0.86 1.10 5.95
CA GLY A 57 -1.30 2.44 5.58
C GLY A 57 -0.32 3.13 4.64
N LEU A 58 0.97 3.00 4.91
CA LEU A 58 2.03 3.58 4.07
C LEU A 58 2.01 3.00 2.65
N VAL A 59 1.96 1.68 2.53
CA VAL A 59 1.94 1.01 1.22
C VAL A 59 0.70 1.41 0.44
N PHE A 60 -0.46 1.41 1.07
CA PHE A 60 -1.72 1.82 0.42
C PHE A 60 -1.66 3.26 -0.04
N THR A 61 -1.21 4.16 0.83
CA THR A 61 -1.12 5.59 0.52
C THR A 61 -0.20 5.84 -0.66
N VAL A 62 0.99 5.23 -0.65
CA VAL A 62 1.98 5.40 -1.72
C VAL A 62 1.47 4.80 -3.03
N GLU A 63 0.78 3.66 -2.99
CA GLU A 63 0.19 3.04 -4.19
C GLU A 63 -0.90 3.92 -4.79
N ILE A 64 -1.75 4.53 -3.96
CA ILE A 64 -2.78 5.46 -4.41
C ILE A 64 -2.13 6.68 -5.10
N PHE A 65 -1.08 7.25 -4.51
CA PHE A 65 -0.32 8.33 -5.14
C PHE A 65 0.34 7.89 -6.44
N ASN A 66 0.92 6.71 -6.49
CA ASN A 66 1.53 6.17 -7.70
C ASN A 66 0.51 6.09 -8.85
N THR A 67 -0.68 5.55 -8.57
CA THR A 67 -1.75 5.46 -9.55
C THR A 67 -2.20 6.84 -10.03
N SER A 68 -2.29 7.80 -9.12
CA SER A 68 -2.61 9.19 -9.45
C SER A 68 -1.57 9.81 -10.38
N ILE A 69 -0.29 9.58 -10.09
CA ILE A 69 0.82 10.06 -10.93
C ILE A 69 0.78 9.42 -12.32
N GLU A 70 0.57 8.11 -12.39
CA GLU A 70 0.45 7.41 -13.67
C GLU A 70 -0.69 7.97 -14.52
N THR A 71 -1.84 8.19 -13.91
CA THR A 71 -3.01 8.78 -14.57
C THR A 71 -2.71 10.19 -15.07
N LEU A 72 -2.07 11.00 -14.25
CA LEU A 72 -1.68 12.36 -14.62
C LEU A 72 -0.68 12.37 -15.76
N VAL A 73 0.33 11.50 -15.71
CA VAL A 73 1.33 11.39 -16.78
C VAL A 73 0.67 10.97 -18.09
N ASP A 74 -0.25 10.01 -18.05
CA ASP A 74 -0.96 9.56 -19.26
C ASP A 74 -1.84 10.66 -19.85
N LEU A 75 -2.41 11.51 -18.99
CA LEU A 75 -3.21 12.66 -19.43
C LEU A 75 -2.34 13.70 -20.13
N VAL A 76 -1.16 14.01 -19.57
CA VAL A 76 -0.25 15.06 -20.09
C VAL A 76 0.56 14.55 -21.27
N SER A 77 0.97 13.28 -21.25
CA SER A 77 1.83 12.68 -22.26
C SER A 77 1.28 11.31 -22.67
N PRO A 78 0.23 11.26 -23.50
CA PRO A 78 -0.34 9.98 -23.95
C PRO A 78 0.62 9.18 -24.84
N GLN A 79 1.60 9.84 -25.46
CA GLN A 79 2.62 9.18 -26.26
C GLN A 79 3.88 8.92 -25.43
N LYS A 80 4.69 7.94 -25.85
CA LYS A 80 5.94 7.61 -25.16
C LYS A 80 6.89 8.80 -25.16
N HIS A 81 7.35 9.16 -23.98
CA HIS A 81 8.35 10.21 -23.75
C HIS A 81 9.26 9.77 -22.61
N HIS A 82 10.56 9.98 -22.74
CA HIS A 82 11.51 9.51 -21.71
C HIS A 82 11.27 10.13 -20.33
N LEU A 83 10.83 11.38 -20.25
CA LEU A 83 10.50 12.02 -18.97
C LEU A 83 9.20 11.47 -18.36
N ALA A 84 8.23 11.11 -19.22
CA ALA A 84 7.01 10.46 -18.76
C ALA A 84 7.32 9.09 -18.14
N GLY A 85 8.14 8.30 -18.82
CA GLY A 85 8.59 7.00 -18.29
C GLY A 85 9.39 7.14 -17.01
N LYS A 86 10.32 8.09 -16.97
CA LYS A 86 11.11 8.38 -15.76
C LYS A 86 10.23 8.77 -14.57
N THR A 87 9.22 9.60 -14.78
CA THR A 87 8.29 10.03 -13.74
C THR A 87 7.53 8.84 -13.18
N LYS A 88 7.02 7.97 -14.04
CA LYS A 88 6.34 6.73 -13.62
C LYS A 88 7.25 5.81 -12.84
N ASP A 89 8.50 5.65 -13.28
CA ASP A 89 9.49 4.80 -12.62
C ASP A 89 9.82 5.31 -11.21
N ILE A 90 9.98 6.62 -11.06
CA ILE A 90 10.23 7.23 -9.74
C ILE A 90 9.05 6.97 -8.80
N ALA A 91 7.83 7.16 -9.29
CA ALA A 91 6.62 6.90 -8.50
C ALA A 91 6.53 5.43 -8.09
N ALA A 92 6.81 4.51 -9.00
CA ALA A 92 6.86 3.07 -8.71
C ALA A 92 7.96 2.75 -7.69
N GLY A 93 9.10 3.44 -7.77
CA GLY A 93 10.18 3.32 -6.79
C GLY A 93 9.75 3.63 -5.37
N ALA A 94 8.88 4.62 -5.19
CA ALA A 94 8.32 4.93 -3.87
C ALA A 94 7.52 3.76 -3.30
N VAL A 95 6.73 3.10 -4.14
CA VAL A 95 5.97 1.90 -3.74
C VAL A 95 6.93 0.79 -3.33
N LEU A 96 7.99 0.58 -4.09
CA LEU A 96 9.00 -0.45 -3.80
C LEU A 96 9.68 -0.20 -2.46
N VAL A 97 10.07 1.03 -2.16
CA VAL A 97 10.66 1.40 -0.86
C VAL A 97 9.71 1.08 0.28
N ALA A 98 8.44 1.49 0.16
CA ALA A 98 7.42 1.20 1.17
C ALA A 98 7.22 -0.30 1.36
N ALA A 99 7.21 -1.07 0.27
CA ALA A 99 7.06 -2.53 0.31
C ALA A 99 8.25 -3.18 1.00
N ILE A 100 9.48 -2.76 0.69
CA ILE A 100 10.69 -3.29 1.34
C ILE A 100 10.67 -3.01 2.84
N MET A 101 10.31 -1.80 3.25
CA MET A 101 10.16 -1.46 4.66
C MET A 101 9.14 -2.36 5.36
N SER A 102 8.01 -2.59 4.71
CA SER A 102 6.93 -3.41 5.26
C SER A 102 7.35 -4.87 5.40
N VAL A 103 8.07 -5.41 4.42
CA VAL A 103 8.63 -6.77 4.50
C VAL A 103 9.61 -6.87 5.66
N ALA A 104 10.50 -5.89 5.83
CA ALA A 104 11.45 -5.86 6.93
C ALA A 104 10.73 -5.89 8.29
N VAL A 105 9.71 -5.06 8.46
CA VAL A 105 8.90 -5.03 9.69
C VAL A 105 8.20 -6.38 9.91
N GLY A 106 7.62 -6.95 8.86
CA GLY A 106 6.96 -8.25 8.93
C GLY A 106 7.90 -9.36 9.36
N ILE A 107 9.11 -9.38 8.82
CA ILE A 107 10.15 -10.35 9.21
C ILE A 107 10.52 -10.18 10.69
N ILE A 108 10.74 -8.95 11.13
CA ILE A 108 11.13 -8.67 12.52
C ILE A 108 10.04 -9.13 13.49
N ILE A 109 8.76 -8.93 13.14
CA ILE A 109 7.64 -9.29 14.02
C ILE A 109 7.34 -10.78 13.96
N PHE A 110 7.19 -11.36 12.77
CA PHE A 110 6.61 -12.69 12.60
C PHE A 110 7.63 -13.82 12.53
N LEU A 111 8.81 -13.58 11.99
CA LEU A 111 9.81 -14.65 11.83
C LEU A 111 10.20 -15.30 13.16
N PRO A 112 10.50 -14.54 14.24
CA PRO A 112 10.81 -15.17 15.55
C PRO A 112 9.63 -16.01 16.07
N LYS A 113 8.40 -15.57 15.85
CA LYS A 113 7.20 -16.27 16.30
C LYS A 113 6.99 -17.57 15.53
N VAL A 114 7.22 -17.56 14.23
CA VAL A 114 7.13 -18.76 13.38
C VAL A 114 8.21 -19.76 13.76
N ILE A 115 9.44 -19.30 13.95
CA ILE A 115 10.55 -20.17 14.39
C ILE A 115 10.22 -20.81 15.72
N HIS A 116 9.71 -20.05 16.67
CA HIS A 116 9.32 -20.56 18.00
C HIS A 116 8.19 -21.58 17.92
N LEU A 117 7.30 -21.45 16.93
CA LEU A 117 6.21 -22.40 16.73
C LEU A 117 6.70 -23.74 16.18
N ILE A 118 7.73 -23.71 15.31
CA ILE A 118 8.25 -24.90 14.62
C ILE A 118 9.32 -25.61 15.45
N PHE A 119 10.14 -24.87 16.17
CA PHE A 119 11.27 -25.37 16.98
C PHE A 119 11.07 -25.06 18.47
#